data_6d940f0b90f70c6a242c022b205f9351
#
_entry.id   6d940f0b90f70c6a242c022b205f9351
#
_cell.length_a   1.000
_cell.length_b   1.000
_cell.length_c   1.000
_cell.angle_alpha   90.00
_cell.angle_beta   90.00
_cell.angle_gamma   90.00
#
_symmetry.space_group_name_H-M   'P 1'
#
loop_
_entity.id
_entity.type
_entity.pdbx_description
1 polymer ?
#
loop_
_entity_poly.entity_id
_entity_poly.type
_entity_poly.pdbx_seq_one_letter_code
_entity_poly.pdbx_strand_id
1 'polypeptide(L)'
;GTVIVNNDGTVTYTPDDNYVGKDTFTYVVTSGGVSESTTVEVNVTPVNDAPVAKDDIATTQEDTAVTIDVLPNDTDVDGDKLSIQSASVPEAQGKVEIVDGKLVFTPAENFNGHAEIIYTVTDGELTDEAKVTVTVNPVNDAPTIKVDAVESITEDAVNTDTVVATLTVRDTDTPEDQLTVSLENNSNGYFVLVGNEVKLTQAGVDAVNNDELNLKDLTISASVSDGVNPTASDSDSLIVNRVNDAPTVENAIADQVLSEDFASYTIDLNDAFKDSDSALNFSVSGNSNVLVSIENGIATISPTADWNGSETLTFTATDPSGESISQTVNFTVAPVAD
;
A
#
# COMPACT_ATOMS: atom_id res chain seq x y z
N GLY A 1 12.44 72.03 -12.07
CA GLY A 1 11.23 72.36 -11.29
C GLY A 1 10.43 73.51 -11.88
N THR A 2 9.36 73.90 -11.25
CA THR A 2 8.45 75.03 -11.62
C THR A 2 8.45 76.11 -10.58
N VAL A 3 8.38 77.36 -11.05
CA VAL A 3 8.35 78.54 -10.21
C VAL A 3 7.06 79.37 -10.45
N ILE A 4 6.32 79.63 -9.41
CA ILE A 4 5.10 80.43 -9.45
C ILE A 4 5.26 81.71 -8.55
N VAL A 5 4.99 82.86 -9.11
CA VAL A 5 4.89 84.11 -8.33
C VAL A 5 3.46 84.30 -7.84
N ASN A 6 3.26 84.29 -6.54
CA ASN A 6 1.97 84.39 -5.89
C ASN A 6 1.49 85.88 -5.82
N ASN A 7 0.16 86.10 -5.68
CA ASN A 7 -0.46 87.41 -5.63
C ASN A 7 -0.04 88.25 -4.38
N ASP A 8 0.49 87.58 -3.35
CA ASP A 8 0.98 88.22 -2.10
C ASP A 8 2.45 88.61 -2.18
N GLY A 9 3.10 88.37 -3.34
CA GLY A 9 4.50 88.72 -3.57
C GLY A 9 5.48 87.64 -3.14
N THR A 10 5.02 86.43 -2.71
CA THR A 10 5.87 85.32 -2.43
C THR A 10 6.13 84.49 -3.70
N VAL A 11 7.15 83.64 -3.68
CA VAL A 11 7.48 82.73 -4.77
C VAL A 11 7.40 81.29 -4.25
N THR A 12 6.63 80.43 -4.95
CA THR A 12 6.59 79.01 -4.69
C THR A 12 7.44 78.30 -5.73
N TYR A 13 8.38 77.48 -5.29
CA TYR A 13 9.17 76.56 -6.11
C TYR A 13 8.68 75.11 -5.85
N THR A 14 8.41 74.37 -6.90
CA THR A 14 8.06 73.01 -6.83
C THR A 14 9.10 72.19 -7.67
N PRO A 15 9.91 71.30 -7.06
CA PRO A 15 10.84 70.49 -7.81
C PRO A 15 10.09 69.52 -8.74
N ASP A 16 10.75 69.01 -9.75
CA ASP A 16 10.28 67.88 -10.55
C ASP A 16 10.28 66.63 -9.66
N ASP A 17 9.45 65.64 -10.00
CA ASP A 17 9.37 64.39 -9.27
C ASP A 17 10.76 63.73 -9.19
N ASN A 18 11.14 63.28 -7.99
CA ASN A 18 12.41 62.61 -7.69
C ASN A 18 13.67 63.42 -8.03
N TYR A 19 13.55 64.75 -8.16
CA TYR A 19 14.71 65.61 -8.36
C TYR A 19 15.47 65.84 -7.04
N VAL A 20 16.76 65.54 -7.05
CA VAL A 20 17.67 65.78 -5.93
C VAL A 20 18.84 66.62 -6.38
N GLY A 21 19.23 67.57 -5.56
CA GLY A 21 20.37 68.46 -5.86
C GLY A 21 20.06 69.93 -5.85
N LYS A 22 21.00 70.73 -6.43
CA LYS A 22 20.86 72.14 -6.48
C LYS A 22 20.14 72.60 -7.76
N ASP A 23 19.11 73.42 -7.60
CA ASP A 23 18.42 74.11 -8.70
C ASP A 23 18.49 75.59 -8.47
N THR A 24 18.36 76.35 -9.56
CA THR A 24 18.42 77.79 -9.48
C THR A 24 17.33 78.43 -10.33
N PHE A 25 16.73 79.49 -9.81
CA PHE A 25 15.86 80.35 -10.61
C PHE A 25 16.15 81.81 -10.36
N THR A 26 15.87 82.65 -11.37
CA THR A 26 16.07 84.08 -11.31
C THR A 26 14.71 84.80 -11.20
N TYR A 27 14.56 85.73 -10.30
CA TYR A 27 13.39 86.58 -10.25
C TYR A 27 13.78 88.08 -10.46
N VAL A 28 12.85 88.86 -10.98
CA VAL A 28 13.02 90.26 -11.30
C VAL A 28 12.06 91.06 -10.44
N VAL A 29 12.59 92.08 -9.76
CA VAL A 29 11.79 93.01 -9.04
C VAL A 29 11.82 94.36 -9.80
N THR A 30 10.65 94.92 -10.05
CA THR A 30 10.52 96.21 -10.74
C THR A 30 9.88 97.23 -9.81
N SER A 31 10.56 98.35 -9.60
CA SER A 31 10.07 99.51 -8.80
C SER A 31 10.41 100.82 -9.48
N GLY A 32 9.44 101.74 -9.67
CA GLY A 32 9.66 102.99 -10.31
C GLY A 32 10.21 102.98 -11.74
N GLY A 33 9.99 101.89 -12.47
CA GLY A 33 10.48 101.62 -13.84
C GLY A 33 11.94 101.12 -13.91
N VAL A 34 12.54 100.82 -12.79
CA VAL A 34 13.85 100.14 -12.71
C VAL A 34 13.63 98.66 -12.32
N SER A 35 14.26 97.80 -13.07
CA SER A 35 14.21 96.33 -12.83
C SER A 35 15.57 95.85 -12.39
N GLU A 36 15.57 95.04 -11.31
CA GLU A 36 16.76 94.30 -10.81
C GLU A 36 16.47 92.81 -10.78
N SER A 37 17.44 92.02 -11.14
CA SER A 37 17.33 90.57 -11.10
C SER A 37 18.30 89.99 -10.09
N THR A 38 17.85 88.89 -9.43
CA THR A 38 18.70 88.09 -8.54
C THR A 38 18.37 86.62 -8.68
N THR A 39 19.33 85.80 -8.32
CA THR A 39 19.21 84.30 -8.40
C THR A 39 18.96 83.72 -7.01
N VAL A 40 18.04 82.78 -6.92
CA VAL A 40 17.82 81.97 -5.74
C VAL A 40 18.38 80.57 -6.03
N GLU A 41 19.20 80.09 -5.14
CA GLU A 41 19.64 78.66 -5.13
C GLU A 41 18.73 77.93 -4.16
N VAL A 42 18.15 76.83 -4.66
CA VAL A 42 17.33 75.87 -3.87
C VAL A 42 18.12 74.59 -3.79
N ASN A 43 18.32 74.06 -2.59
CA ASN A 43 18.89 72.73 -2.39
C ASN A 43 17.78 71.78 -2.05
N VAL A 44 17.47 70.83 -3.01
CA VAL A 44 16.46 69.77 -2.83
C VAL A 44 17.19 68.56 -2.24
N THR A 45 16.82 68.21 -1.02
CA THR A 45 17.37 67.07 -0.29
C THR A 45 16.63 65.78 -0.67
N PRO A 46 17.32 64.66 -0.73
CA PRO A 46 16.65 63.38 -1.00
C PRO A 46 15.65 63.03 0.10
N VAL A 47 14.58 62.41 -0.27
CA VAL A 47 13.62 61.69 0.59
C VAL A 47 13.51 60.29 0.02
N ASN A 48 13.58 59.30 0.88
CA ASN A 48 13.50 57.90 0.43
C ASN A 48 12.11 57.58 -0.13
N ASP A 49 12.05 57.12 -1.34
CA ASP A 49 10.85 56.57 -2.00
C ASP A 49 10.77 55.07 -1.77
N ALA A 50 9.56 54.47 -1.77
CA ALA A 50 9.40 53.06 -1.62
C ALA A 50 9.81 52.28 -2.91
N PRO A 51 10.32 51.06 -2.77
CA PRO A 51 10.55 50.22 -3.92
C PRO A 51 9.25 49.94 -4.69
N VAL A 52 9.38 49.57 -5.94
CA VAL A 52 8.27 49.12 -6.81
C VAL A 52 8.46 47.67 -7.13
N ALA A 53 7.71 46.79 -6.44
CA ALA A 53 7.68 45.38 -6.67
C ALA A 53 6.77 45.01 -7.86
N LYS A 54 7.15 44.00 -8.64
CA LYS A 54 6.40 43.53 -9.80
C LYS A 54 6.18 42.02 -9.74
N ASP A 55 4.98 41.64 -10.16
CA ASP A 55 4.58 40.22 -10.20
C ASP A 55 5.53 39.36 -11.06
N ASP A 56 5.74 38.15 -10.59
CA ASP A 56 6.56 37.11 -11.23
C ASP A 56 5.76 35.90 -11.59
N ILE A 57 6.36 35.06 -12.42
CA ILE A 57 5.84 33.74 -12.79
C ILE A 57 6.94 32.69 -12.68
N ALA A 58 6.56 31.47 -12.24
CA ALA A 58 7.45 30.33 -12.22
C ALA A 58 6.69 29.06 -12.61
N THR A 59 7.43 28.00 -12.89
CA THR A 59 6.86 26.67 -13.20
C THR A 59 7.70 25.62 -12.51
N THR A 60 7.03 24.61 -11.94
CA THR A 60 7.66 23.41 -11.42
C THR A 60 6.76 22.19 -11.68
N GLN A 61 7.23 21.01 -11.32
CA GLN A 61 6.41 19.81 -11.20
C GLN A 61 5.94 19.69 -9.74
N GLU A 62 4.83 18.98 -9.49
CA GLU A 62 4.47 18.64 -8.12
C GLU A 62 5.62 17.89 -7.43
N ASP A 63 5.67 17.93 -6.11
CA ASP A 63 6.71 17.34 -5.26
C ASP A 63 8.15 17.81 -5.54
N THR A 64 8.30 18.80 -6.44
CA THR A 64 9.61 19.33 -6.83
C THR A 64 9.75 20.81 -6.46
N ALA A 65 10.72 21.12 -5.58
CA ALA A 65 11.00 22.49 -5.18
C ALA A 65 11.56 23.31 -6.34
N VAL A 66 11.22 24.61 -6.40
CA VAL A 66 11.73 25.58 -7.37
C VAL A 66 12.31 26.81 -6.67
N THR A 67 13.46 27.28 -7.16
CA THR A 67 14.08 28.53 -6.72
C THR A 67 13.71 29.65 -7.68
N ILE A 68 13.19 30.75 -7.13
CA ILE A 68 12.66 31.89 -7.89
C ILE A 68 13.44 33.13 -7.49
N ASP A 69 14.02 33.81 -8.46
CA ASP A 69 14.71 35.09 -8.31
C ASP A 69 13.73 36.19 -8.66
N VAL A 70 13.12 36.85 -7.66
CA VAL A 70 12.04 37.81 -7.85
C VAL A 70 12.52 39.27 -7.93
N LEU A 71 13.73 39.58 -7.44
CA LEU A 71 14.23 40.96 -7.39
C LEU A 71 14.65 41.58 -8.73
N PRO A 72 15.00 40.82 -9.81
CA PRO A 72 15.53 41.42 -11.05
C PRO A 72 14.57 42.35 -11.80
N ASN A 73 13.26 42.22 -11.62
CA ASN A 73 12.25 43.06 -12.27
C ASN A 73 11.72 44.17 -11.33
N ASP A 74 12.06 44.12 -10.04
CA ASP A 74 11.75 45.15 -9.06
C ASP A 74 12.69 46.34 -9.21
N THR A 75 12.21 47.51 -8.86
CA THR A 75 12.98 48.77 -9.05
C THR A 75 12.84 49.65 -7.82
N ASP A 76 13.87 50.45 -7.62
CA ASP A 76 13.89 51.54 -6.67
C ASP A 76 14.35 52.82 -7.40
N VAL A 77 13.66 53.95 -7.17
CA VAL A 77 13.95 55.18 -7.89
C VAL A 77 15.18 55.89 -7.33
N ASP A 78 15.49 55.69 -6.05
CA ASP A 78 16.69 56.21 -5.41
C ASP A 78 17.92 55.36 -5.71
N GLY A 79 17.70 54.17 -6.24
CA GLY A 79 18.75 53.21 -6.60
C GLY A 79 19.23 52.37 -5.41
N ASP A 80 18.42 52.26 -4.37
CA ASP A 80 18.72 51.50 -3.18
C ASP A 80 18.75 50.01 -3.44
N LYS A 81 19.48 49.29 -2.59
CA LYS A 81 19.63 47.84 -2.73
C LYS A 81 18.39 47.12 -2.18
N LEU A 82 17.65 46.50 -3.06
CA LEU A 82 16.47 45.71 -2.69
C LEU A 82 16.82 44.37 -2.06
N SER A 83 15.95 43.93 -1.15
CA SER A 83 15.99 42.62 -0.53
C SER A 83 14.56 42.11 -0.24
N ILE A 84 14.39 40.78 -0.11
CA ILE A 84 13.12 40.19 0.27
C ILE A 84 13.01 40.22 1.79
N GLN A 85 11.98 40.87 2.32
CA GLN A 85 11.71 40.96 3.75
C GLN A 85 10.92 39.73 4.24
N SER A 86 9.89 39.34 3.51
CA SER A 86 9.02 38.23 3.86
C SER A 86 8.40 37.57 2.63
N ALA A 87 7.96 36.33 2.78
CA ALA A 87 7.15 35.66 1.79
C ALA A 87 6.17 34.69 2.47
N SER A 88 5.01 34.50 1.85
CA SER A 88 3.98 33.60 2.34
C SER A 88 3.24 32.92 1.18
N VAL A 89 2.74 31.70 1.44
CA VAL A 89 1.89 30.92 0.55
C VAL A 89 0.87 30.18 1.40
N PRO A 90 -0.36 29.92 0.93
CA PRO A 90 -1.30 29.07 1.64
C PRO A 90 -0.71 27.66 1.88
N GLU A 91 -0.82 27.14 3.10
CA GLU A 91 -0.28 25.84 3.50
C GLU A 91 -0.73 24.69 2.59
N ALA A 92 -2.00 24.74 2.12
CA ALA A 92 -2.55 23.74 1.20
C ALA A 92 -1.88 23.75 -0.19
N GLN A 93 -1.15 24.82 -0.55
CA GLN A 93 -0.43 24.91 -1.82
C GLN A 93 1.06 24.57 -1.68
N GLY A 94 1.63 24.69 -0.47
CA GLY A 94 3.02 24.40 -0.21
C GLY A 94 3.67 25.25 0.85
N LYS A 95 4.99 25.33 0.78
CA LYS A 95 5.85 26.09 1.68
C LYS A 95 6.79 26.97 0.87
N VAL A 96 7.01 28.21 1.33
CA VAL A 96 8.02 29.12 0.77
C VAL A 96 9.05 29.50 1.83
N GLU A 97 10.32 29.53 1.46
CA GLU A 97 11.44 29.95 2.28
C GLU A 97 12.29 30.97 1.52
N ILE A 98 12.93 31.88 2.24
CA ILE A 98 13.90 32.84 1.67
C ILE A 98 15.29 32.25 1.91
N VAL A 99 15.98 31.90 0.83
CA VAL A 99 17.32 31.31 0.85
C VAL A 99 18.23 32.09 -0.10
N ASP A 100 19.34 32.61 0.42
CA ASP A 100 20.33 33.37 -0.36
C ASP A 100 19.71 34.53 -1.18
N GLY A 101 18.67 35.19 -0.62
CA GLY A 101 17.99 36.33 -1.26
C GLY A 101 17.02 35.93 -2.38
N LYS A 102 16.66 34.65 -2.49
CA LYS A 102 15.68 34.11 -3.44
C LYS A 102 14.57 33.40 -2.71
N LEU A 103 13.44 33.20 -3.36
CA LEU A 103 12.36 32.36 -2.87
C LEU A 103 12.63 30.91 -3.28
N VAL A 104 12.50 29.98 -2.31
CA VAL A 104 12.45 28.54 -2.58
C VAL A 104 11.04 28.08 -2.24
N PHE A 105 10.27 27.73 -3.25
CA PHE A 105 8.92 27.20 -3.11
C PHE A 105 8.95 25.68 -3.24
N THR A 106 8.35 24.98 -2.26
CA THR A 106 8.13 23.56 -2.27
C THR A 106 6.62 23.32 -2.29
N PRO A 107 6.05 22.75 -3.37
CA PRO A 107 4.63 22.39 -3.39
C PRO A 107 4.24 21.48 -2.22
N ALA A 108 2.99 21.53 -1.78
CA ALA A 108 2.44 20.50 -0.91
C ALA A 108 2.42 19.15 -1.64
N GLU A 109 2.45 18.07 -0.88
CA GLU A 109 2.42 16.70 -1.45
C GLU A 109 1.23 16.55 -2.43
N ASN A 110 1.53 16.11 -3.65
CA ASN A 110 0.57 15.92 -4.75
C ASN A 110 -0.24 17.19 -5.11
N PHE A 111 0.26 18.37 -4.77
CA PHE A 111 -0.39 19.61 -5.19
C PHE A 111 -0.01 19.95 -6.63
N ASN A 112 -1.00 20.05 -7.49
CA ASN A 112 -0.88 20.58 -8.86
C ASN A 112 -1.90 21.68 -9.12
N GLY A 113 -1.58 22.55 -10.09
CA GLY A 113 -2.36 23.74 -10.39
C GLY A 113 -1.57 25.04 -10.18
N HIS A 114 -2.23 26.10 -9.73
CA HIS A 114 -1.60 27.39 -9.51
C HIS A 114 -1.43 27.68 -8.01
N ALA A 115 -0.17 27.90 -7.59
CA ALA A 115 0.15 28.44 -6.28
C ALA A 115 0.41 29.94 -6.38
N GLU A 116 -0.06 30.72 -5.40
CA GLU A 116 0.15 32.16 -5.33
C GLU A 116 0.96 32.48 -4.08
N ILE A 117 2.20 32.96 -4.27
CA ILE A 117 3.11 33.40 -3.23
C ILE A 117 3.02 34.92 -3.16
N ILE A 118 2.76 35.51 -1.99
CA ILE A 118 2.89 36.92 -1.74
C ILE A 118 4.27 37.14 -1.13
N TYR A 119 5.03 38.12 -1.66
CA TYR A 119 6.32 38.51 -1.10
C TYR A 119 6.41 40.00 -0.91
N THR A 120 7.18 40.43 0.08
CA THR A 120 7.43 41.81 0.42
C THR A 120 8.89 42.17 0.13
N VAL A 121 9.09 43.19 -0.68
CA VAL A 121 10.41 43.74 -0.99
C VAL A 121 10.66 44.95 -0.10
N THR A 122 11.90 45.18 0.30
CA THR A 122 12.33 46.38 1.07
C THR A 122 13.64 46.93 0.51
N ASP A 123 13.77 48.24 0.57
CA ASP A 123 15.00 49.02 0.39
C ASP A 123 15.82 49.14 1.70
N GLY A 124 15.25 48.72 2.85
CA GLY A 124 15.79 48.80 4.20
C GLY A 124 15.00 49.74 5.10
N GLU A 125 14.18 50.67 4.55
CA GLU A 125 13.33 51.59 5.28
C GLU A 125 11.84 51.45 4.93
N LEU A 126 11.53 51.33 3.65
CA LEU A 126 10.17 51.20 3.09
C LEU A 126 9.98 49.83 2.43
N THR A 127 8.73 49.53 2.08
CA THR A 127 8.37 48.22 1.51
C THR A 127 7.30 48.33 0.44
N ASP A 128 7.27 47.36 -0.47
CA ASP A 128 6.18 47.11 -1.40
C ASP A 128 5.92 45.60 -1.53
N GLU A 129 4.73 45.22 -2.01
CA GLU A 129 4.33 43.82 -2.13
C GLU A 129 4.00 43.47 -3.58
N ALA A 130 4.40 42.25 -3.97
CA ALA A 130 4.02 41.67 -5.22
C ALA A 130 3.76 40.15 -5.05
N LYS A 131 3.38 39.49 -6.13
CA LYS A 131 3.08 38.06 -6.11
C LYS A 131 3.88 37.26 -7.13
N VAL A 132 4.13 36.00 -6.80
CA VAL A 132 4.58 35.00 -7.76
C VAL A 132 3.44 34.03 -8.04
N THR A 133 3.08 33.87 -9.30
CA THR A 133 2.19 32.80 -9.73
C THR A 133 3.04 31.61 -10.18
N VAL A 134 3.02 30.53 -9.41
CA VAL A 134 3.72 29.29 -9.73
C VAL A 134 2.75 28.30 -10.37
N THR A 135 3.04 27.88 -11.62
CA THR A 135 2.33 26.77 -12.25
C THR A 135 2.99 25.46 -11.82
N VAL A 136 2.27 24.65 -11.08
CA VAL A 136 2.71 23.31 -10.65
C VAL A 136 2.06 22.29 -11.59
N ASN A 137 2.88 21.60 -12.37
CA ASN A 137 2.42 20.60 -13.33
C ASN A 137 2.26 19.24 -12.63
N PRO A 138 1.21 18.47 -12.95
CA PRO A 138 1.05 17.13 -12.42
C PRO A 138 2.13 16.18 -12.93
N VAL A 139 2.50 15.21 -12.10
CA VAL A 139 3.36 14.07 -12.40
C VAL A 139 2.61 12.83 -11.97
N ASN A 140 2.56 11.80 -12.81
CA ASN A 140 1.86 10.58 -12.45
C ASN A 140 2.57 9.86 -11.30
N ASP A 141 1.86 9.62 -10.22
CA ASP A 141 2.30 8.86 -9.06
C ASP A 141 2.18 7.35 -9.30
N ALA A 142 2.92 6.57 -8.54
CA ALA A 142 2.79 5.11 -8.61
C ALA A 142 1.63 4.62 -7.74
N PRO A 143 0.84 3.64 -8.22
CA PRO A 143 -0.21 3.05 -7.42
C PRO A 143 0.32 2.28 -6.23
N THR A 144 -0.51 2.10 -5.22
CA THR A 144 -0.24 1.28 -4.05
C THR A 144 -1.26 0.16 -3.95
N ILE A 145 -0.82 -1.00 -3.44
CA ILE A 145 -1.68 -2.15 -3.15
C ILE A 145 -1.40 -2.66 -1.75
N LYS A 146 -2.45 -3.11 -1.08
CA LYS A 146 -2.38 -3.86 0.17
C LYS A 146 -3.18 -5.14 0.03
N VAL A 147 -2.56 -6.26 0.37
CA VAL A 147 -3.19 -7.57 0.51
C VAL A 147 -3.46 -7.80 1.99
N ASP A 148 -4.72 -7.99 2.36
CA ASP A 148 -5.14 -8.32 3.72
C ASP A 148 -5.73 -9.74 3.71
N ALA A 149 -4.92 -10.75 4.02
CA ALA A 149 -5.36 -12.13 4.12
C ALA A 149 -6.19 -12.34 5.41
N VAL A 150 -7.15 -13.26 5.37
CA VAL A 150 -7.82 -13.72 6.60
C VAL A 150 -6.80 -14.44 7.49
N GLU A 151 -7.03 -14.45 8.80
CA GLU A 151 -6.08 -15.08 9.74
C GLU A 151 -5.92 -16.58 9.47
N SER A 152 -7.03 -17.27 9.23
CA SER A 152 -7.02 -18.70 8.92
C SER A 152 -8.27 -19.16 8.19
N ILE A 153 -8.16 -20.32 7.54
CA ILE A 153 -9.27 -21.13 7.03
C ILE A 153 -9.16 -22.53 7.60
N THR A 154 -10.27 -23.29 7.56
CA THR A 154 -10.31 -24.66 8.07
C THR A 154 -10.68 -25.57 6.91
N GLU A 155 -9.93 -26.67 6.72
CA GLU A 155 -10.29 -27.69 5.74
C GLU A 155 -11.69 -28.24 6.00
N ASP A 156 -12.31 -28.82 5.03
CA ASP A 156 -13.69 -29.32 5.02
C ASP A 156 -14.79 -28.26 5.22
N ALA A 157 -14.40 -27.05 5.66
CA ALA A 157 -15.30 -25.91 5.80
C ALA A 157 -15.18 -24.89 4.64
N VAL A 158 -14.21 -25.06 3.73
CA VAL A 158 -13.99 -24.16 2.59
C VAL A 158 -14.80 -24.55 1.35
N ASN A 159 -15.10 -23.56 0.53
CA ASN A 159 -15.74 -23.71 -0.76
C ASN A 159 -15.30 -22.58 -1.70
N THR A 160 -15.81 -22.56 -2.94
CA THR A 160 -15.44 -21.55 -3.95
C THR A 160 -15.93 -20.12 -3.63
N ASP A 161 -16.79 -19.94 -2.62
CA ASP A 161 -17.20 -18.62 -2.10
C ASP A 161 -16.34 -18.15 -0.93
N THR A 162 -15.41 -19.01 -0.44
CA THR A 162 -14.52 -18.66 0.67
C THR A 162 -13.57 -17.54 0.25
N VAL A 163 -13.71 -16.39 0.91
CA VAL A 163 -12.80 -15.25 0.76
C VAL A 163 -11.55 -15.51 1.59
N VAL A 164 -10.38 -15.44 0.96
CA VAL A 164 -9.07 -15.70 1.58
C VAL A 164 -8.26 -14.42 1.78
N ALA A 165 -8.56 -13.38 1.01
CA ALA A 165 -7.97 -12.05 1.19
C ALA A 165 -8.87 -10.97 0.61
N THR A 166 -8.64 -9.72 1.04
CA THR A 166 -9.17 -8.52 0.39
C THR A 166 -8.02 -7.65 -0.09
N LEU A 167 -8.22 -6.99 -1.24
CA LEU A 167 -7.23 -6.10 -1.83
C LEU A 167 -7.71 -4.66 -1.66
N THR A 168 -6.79 -3.79 -1.24
CA THR A 168 -7.00 -2.34 -1.23
C THR A 168 -5.99 -1.72 -2.16
N VAL A 169 -6.47 -1.03 -3.20
CA VAL A 169 -5.64 -0.32 -4.16
C VAL A 169 -5.89 1.18 -4.07
N ARG A 170 -4.86 1.98 -4.26
CA ARG A 170 -4.95 3.44 -4.27
C ARG A 170 -3.94 4.01 -5.25
N ASP A 171 -4.36 5.09 -5.90
CA ASP A 171 -3.54 5.91 -6.76
C ASP A 171 -4.02 7.35 -6.64
N THR A 172 -3.11 8.32 -6.71
CA THR A 172 -3.43 9.74 -6.56
C THR A 172 -4.07 10.30 -7.82
N ASP A 173 -3.60 9.85 -8.98
CA ASP A 173 -3.92 10.41 -10.29
C ASP A 173 -4.89 9.53 -11.08
N THR A 174 -4.82 8.22 -10.85
CA THR A 174 -5.56 7.21 -11.63
C THR A 174 -6.74 6.69 -10.82
N PRO A 175 -7.98 6.85 -11.30
CA PRO A 175 -9.15 6.25 -10.68
C PRO A 175 -9.03 4.73 -10.55
N GLU A 176 -9.56 4.18 -9.45
CA GLU A 176 -9.45 2.76 -9.10
C GLU A 176 -9.95 1.82 -10.21
N ASP A 177 -10.99 2.23 -10.96
CA ASP A 177 -11.57 1.46 -12.07
C ASP A 177 -10.70 1.43 -13.34
N GLN A 178 -9.64 2.22 -13.37
CA GLN A 178 -8.64 2.23 -14.46
C GLN A 178 -7.34 1.50 -14.08
N LEU A 179 -7.18 1.17 -12.80
CA LEU A 179 -6.04 0.39 -12.33
C LEU A 179 -6.17 -1.08 -12.77
N THR A 180 -5.07 -1.67 -13.17
CA THR A 180 -5.00 -3.09 -13.50
C THR A 180 -4.46 -3.89 -12.33
N VAL A 181 -5.30 -4.72 -11.72
CA VAL A 181 -4.93 -5.60 -10.61
C VAL A 181 -4.76 -7.03 -11.11
N SER A 182 -3.71 -7.71 -10.67
CA SER A 182 -3.41 -9.10 -11.06
C SER A 182 -2.95 -9.92 -9.86
N LEU A 183 -3.38 -11.18 -9.79
CA LEU A 183 -2.81 -12.13 -8.84
C LEU A 183 -1.45 -12.61 -9.34
N GLU A 184 -0.46 -12.64 -8.45
CA GLU A 184 0.89 -13.13 -8.72
C GLU A 184 1.10 -14.52 -8.09
N ASN A 185 2.08 -15.27 -8.59
CA ASN A 185 2.46 -16.59 -8.08
C ASN A 185 1.30 -17.60 -7.99
N ASN A 186 0.22 -17.38 -8.75
CA ASN A 186 -0.97 -18.24 -8.79
C ASN A 186 -0.93 -19.28 -9.93
N SER A 187 0.24 -19.84 -10.22
CA SER A 187 0.41 -20.86 -11.29
C SER A 187 -0.30 -22.17 -10.99
N ASN A 188 -0.55 -22.47 -9.71
CA ASN A 188 -1.36 -23.58 -9.24
C ASN A 188 -2.87 -23.39 -9.45
N GLY A 189 -3.30 -22.13 -9.72
CA GLY A 189 -4.69 -21.79 -9.96
C GLY A 189 -5.59 -21.84 -8.72
N TYR A 190 -5.02 -21.73 -7.52
CA TYR A 190 -5.78 -21.83 -6.27
C TYR A 190 -6.70 -20.64 -6.02
N PHE A 191 -6.40 -19.49 -6.59
CA PHE A 191 -7.08 -18.24 -6.30
C PHE A 191 -7.74 -17.64 -7.54
N VAL A 192 -8.83 -16.93 -7.31
CA VAL A 192 -9.50 -16.07 -8.30
C VAL A 192 -9.82 -14.71 -7.66
N LEU A 193 -9.60 -13.63 -8.43
CA LEU A 193 -9.97 -12.28 -8.01
C LEU A 193 -11.40 -11.97 -8.49
N VAL A 194 -12.27 -11.56 -7.57
CA VAL A 194 -13.67 -11.16 -7.85
C VAL A 194 -13.90 -9.78 -7.21
N GLY A 195 -13.87 -8.73 -8.01
CA GLY A 195 -13.83 -7.36 -7.51
C GLY A 195 -12.54 -7.12 -6.74
N ASN A 196 -12.65 -6.81 -5.46
CA ASN A 196 -11.52 -6.67 -4.54
C ASN A 196 -11.32 -7.87 -3.61
N GLU A 197 -12.11 -8.94 -3.76
CA GLU A 197 -12.00 -10.16 -2.97
C GLU A 197 -11.20 -11.22 -3.71
N VAL A 198 -10.27 -11.87 -3.02
CA VAL A 198 -9.60 -13.07 -3.49
C VAL A 198 -10.31 -14.28 -2.88
N LYS A 199 -10.79 -15.16 -3.75
CA LYS A 199 -11.51 -16.37 -3.38
C LYS A 199 -10.77 -17.63 -3.80
N LEU A 200 -11.07 -18.77 -3.17
CA LEU A 200 -10.60 -20.05 -3.63
C LEU A 200 -11.30 -20.44 -4.94
N THR A 201 -10.53 -21.02 -5.86
CA THR A 201 -11.08 -21.79 -6.98
C THR A 201 -11.41 -23.21 -6.52
N GLN A 202 -12.01 -24.04 -7.39
CA GLN A 202 -12.17 -25.44 -7.07
C GLN A 202 -10.81 -26.12 -6.81
N ALA A 203 -9.78 -25.80 -7.59
CA ALA A 203 -8.43 -26.31 -7.36
C ALA A 203 -7.84 -25.90 -5.99
N GLY A 204 -8.16 -24.68 -5.53
CA GLY A 204 -7.77 -24.22 -4.20
C GLY A 204 -8.52 -24.96 -3.09
N VAL A 205 -9.82 -25.18 -3.23
CA VAL A 205 -10.64 -25.99 -2.31
C VAL A 205 -10.10 -27.42 -2.23
N ASP A 206 -9.86 -28.04 -3.38
CA ASP A 206 -9.35 -29.42 -3.45
C ASP A 206 -7.95 -29.52 -2.80
N ALA A 207 -7.11 -28.48 -2.96
CA ALA A 207 -5.78 -28.46 -2.37
C ALA A 207 -5.81 -28.28 -0.85
N VAL A 208 -6.71 -27.42 -0.33
CA VAL A 208 -6.90 -27.23 1.12
C VAL A 208 -7.40 -28.50 1.77
N ASN A 209 -8.34 -29.22 1.13
CA ASN A 209 -8.94 -30.44 1.63
C ASN A 209 -8.09 -31.71 1.32
N ASN A 210 -6.89 -31.53 0.82
CA ASN A 210 -6.01 -32.67 0.47
C ASN A 210 -4.99 -32.91 1.58
N ASP A 211 -5.19 -33.99 2.34
CA ASP A 211 -4.32 -34.41 3.43
C ASP A 211 -2.92 -34.79 2.99
N GLU A 212 -2.78 -35.36 1.77
CA GLU A 212 -1.47 -35.69 1.23
C GLU A 212 -0.62 -34.47 0.95
N LEU A 213 -1.23 -33.33 0.51
CA LEU A 213 -0.55 -32.05 0.35
C LEU A 213 -0.23 -31.41 1.70
N ASN A 214 -1.07 -31.63 2.71
CA ASN A 214 -0.90 -31.17 4.08
C ASN A 214 -0.49 -29.70 4.14
N LEU A 215 -1.23 -28.86 3.41
CA LEU A 215 -1.00 -27.41 3.40
C LEU A 215 -1.22 -26.84 4.80
N LYS A 216 -0.28 -26.03 5.28
CA LYS A 216 -0.34 -25.36 6.59
C LYS A 216 -0.54 -23.87 6.47
N ASP A 217 -0.21 -23.31 5.33
CA ASP A 217 -0.38 -21.90 5.01
C ASP A 217 -0.64 -21.74 3.51
N LEU A 218 -1.23 -20.59 3.16
CA LEU A 218 -1.41 -20.14 1.80
C LEU A 218 -0.98 -18.67 1.73
N THR A 219 -0.11 -18.36 0.78
CA THR A 219 0.31 -16.97 0.50
C THR A 219 -0.43 -16.44 -0.70
N ILE A 220 -1.07 -15.28 -0.52
CA ILE A 220 -1.74 -14.53 -1.57
C ILE A 220 -0.83 -13.37 -1.97
N SER A 221 -0.49 -13.28 -3.25
CA SER A 221 0.31 -12.19 -3.80
C SER A 221 -0.46 -11.51 -4.92
N ALA A 222 -0.43 -10.19 -4.93
CA ALA A 222 -1.11 -9.40 -5.97
C ALA A 222 -0.27 -8.18 -6.36
N SER A 223 -0.51 -7.69 -7.56
CA SER A 223 0.11 -6.48 -8.08
C SER A 223 -0.92 -5.54 -8.68
N VAL A 224 -0.57 -4.25 -8.72
CA VAL A 224 -1.35 -3.17 -9.34
C VAL A 224 -0.49 -2.35 -10.29
N SER A 225 -1.08 -1.92 -11.40
CA SER A 225 -0.44 -1.07 -12.41
C SER A 225 -1.42 0.01 -12.87
N ASP A 226 -0.93 1.24 -13.02
CA ASP A 226 -1.56 2.37 -13.69
C ASP A 226 -1.22 2.42 -15.20
N GLY A 227 -0.31 1.56 -15.66
CA GLY A 227 0.19 1.51 -17.04
C GLY A 227 1.30 2.52 -17.36
N VAL A 228 1.73 3.33 -16.41
CA VAL A 228 2.75 4.40 -16.56
C VAL A 228 3.95 4.12 -15.66
N ASN A 229 3.74 3.95 -14.38
CA ASN A 229 4.77 3.70 -13.38
C ASN A 229 5.09 2.20 -13.24
N PRO A 230 6.19 1.85 -12.57
CA PRO A 230 6.45 0.47 -12.18
C PRO A 230 5.30 -0.12 -11.37
N THR A 231 4.98 -1.38 -11.63
CA THR A 231 3.96 -2.14 -10.91
C THR A 231 4.30 -2.24 -9.42
N ALA A 232 3.33 -1.93 -8.55
CA ALA A 232 3.45 -2.18 -7.13
C ALA A 232 2.89 -3.58 -6.80
N SER A 233 3.49 -4.26 -5.82
CA SER A 233 3.07 -5.60 -5.40
C SER A 233 3.08 -5.71 -3.87
N ASP A 234 2.18 -6.55 -3.37
CA ASP A 234 2.11 -6.89 -1.95
C ASP A 234 1.69 -8.36 -1.79
N SER A 235 1.95 -8.93 -0.61
CA SER A 235 1.57 -10.30 -0.29
C SER A 235 1.30 -10.48 1.19
N ASP A 236 0.35 -11.35 1.50
CA ASP A 236 0.03 -11.76 2.86
C ASP A 236 -0.31 -13.25 2.90
N SER A 237 -0.30 -13.86 4.08
CA SER A 237 -0.47 -15.29 4.25
C SER A 237 -1.50 -15.62 5.33
N LEU A 238 -2.26 -16.67 5.09
CA LEU A 238 -3.21 -17.24 6.05
C LEU A 238 -2.76 -18.64 6.50
N ILE A 239 -3.27 -19.07 7.65
CA ILE A 239 -3.06 -20.41 8.19
C ILE A 239 -4.16 -21.35 7.69
N VAL A 240 -3.81 -22.57 7.33
CA VAL A 240 -4.76 -23.65 7.08
C VAL A 240 -4.84 -24.54 8.31
N ASN A 241 -5.98 -24.51 8.99
CA ASN A 241 -6.26 -25.39 10.12
C ASN A 241 -6.69 -26.75 9.61
N ARG A 242 -5.93 -27.78 9.99
CA ARG A 242 -6.25 -29.17 9.67
C ARG A 242 -7.29 -29.72 10.64
N VAL A 243 -8.15 -30.58 10.16
CA VAL A 243 -9.18 -31.31 10.92
C VAL A 243 -8.82 -32.79 10.88
N ASN A 244 -9.08 -33.52 11.97
CA ASN A 244 -8.86 -34.96 11.97
C ASN A 244 -9.96 -35.66 11.19
N ASP A 245 -9.57 -36.50 10.26
CA ASP A 245 -10.48 -37.39 9.56
C ASP A 245 -10.63 -38.75 10.26
N ALA A 246 -11.79 -39.34 10.15
CA ALA A 246 -12.00 -40.67 10.70
C ALA A 246 -11.47 -41.78 9.74
N PRO A 247 -10.91 -42.87 10.27
CA PRO A 247 -10.44 -43.97 9.45
C PRO A 247 -11.56 -44.60 8.62
N THR A 248 -11.20 -45.14 7.46
CA THR A 248 -12.12 -45.77 6.49
C THR A 248 -11.70 -47.19 6.17
N VAL A 249 -12.65 -48.04 5.68
CA VAL A 249 -12.34 -49.32 5.10
C VAL A 249 -12.09 -49.14 3.61
N GLU A 250 -10.86 -49.39 3.17
CA GLU A 250 -10.49 -49.26 1.75
C GLU A 250 -10.63 -50.61 1.03
N ASN A 251 -10.00 -51.67 1.55
CA ASN A 251 -10.10 -53.00 1.00
C ASN A 251 -10.71 -53.94 2.03
N ALA A 252 -11.99 -54.26 1.89
CA ALA A 252 -12.69 -55.13 2.83
C ALA A 252 -12.03 -56.52 2.94
N ILE A 253 -11.80 -56.97 4.17
CA ILE A 253 -11.29 -58.30 4.46
C ILE A 253 -12.41 -59.31 4.16
N ALA A 254 -12.16 -60.27 3.25
CA ALA A 254 -13.12 -61.29 2.91
C ALA A 254 -13.28 -62.31 4.04
N ASP A 255 -14.46 -62.92 4.10
CA ASP A 255 -14.69 -64.07 4.99
C ASP A 255 -13.69 -65.19 4.67
N GLN A 256 -13.25 -65.92 5.72
CA GLN A 256 -12.21 -66.94 5.65
C GLN A 256 -12.83 -68.35 5.74
N VAL A 257 -12.46 -69.22 4.80
CA VAL A 257 -12.85 -70.65 4.81
C VAL A 257 -11.57 -71.45 4.87
N LEU A 258 -11.39 -72.16 5.97
CA LEU A 258 -10.16 -72.87 6.35
C LEU A 258 -10.43 -74.27 6.71
N SER A 259 -9.40 -75.14 6.84
CA SER A 259 -9.47 -76.46 7.44
C SER A 259 -8.83 -76.36 8.84
N GLU A 260 -9.23 -77.24 9.76
CA GLU A 260 -8.54 -77.33 11.06
C GLU A 260 -7.04 -77.55 10.83
N ASP A 261 -6.23 -77.16 11.79
CA ASP A 261 -4.75 -77.16 11.71
C ASP A 261 -4.14 -76.43 10.50
N PHE A 262 -4.86 -75.43 9.95
CA PHE A 262 -4.33 -74.66 8.87
C PHE A 262 -3.00 -74.00 9.27
N ALA A 263 -2.08 -73.78 8.32
CA ALA A 263 -0.84 -73.09 8.56
C ALA A 263 -1.12 -71.58 8.81
N SER A 264 -0.46 -70.99 9.80
CA SER A 264 -0.58 -69.56 10.08
C SER A 264 -0.31 -68.68 8.84
N TYR A 265 -1.12 -67.70 8.63
CA TYR A 265 -1.00 -66.71 7.53
C TYR A 265 -1.27 -65.36 8.01
N THR A 266 -1.05 -64.33 7.18
CA THR A 266 -1.17 -62.94 7.54
C THR A 266 -2.26 -62.22 6.76
N ILE A 267 -2.88 -61.23 7.40
CA ILE A 267 -3.75 -60.25 6.80
C ILE A 267 -3.10 -58.88 7.07
N ASP A 268 -2.90 -58.08 6.02
CA ASP A 268 -2.37 -56.71 6.15
C ASP A 268 -3.55 -55.77 6.45
N LEU A 269 -3.59 -55.27 7.68
CA LEU A 269 -4.62 -54.32 8.10
C LEU A 269 -4.35 -52.89 7.58
N ASN A 270 -3.10 -52.58 7.23
CA ASN A 270 -2.79 -51.27 6.60
C ASN A 270 -3.32 -51.19 5.16
N ASP A 271 -3.54 -52.36 4.51
CA ASP A 271 -4.19 -52.45 3.19
C ASP A 271 -5.72 -52.40 3.32
N ALA A 272 -6.26 -52.98 4.41
CA ALA A 272 -7.69 -53.03 4.64
C ALA A 272 -8.30 -51.71 5.10
N PHE A 273 -7.58 -50.99 5.93
CA PHE A 273 -8.02 -49.72 6.54
C PHE A 273 -7.08 -48.59 6.15
N LYS A 274 -7.65 -47.45 5.91
CA LYS A 274 -6.91 -46.22 5.65
C LYS A 274 -7.42 -45.03 6.46
N ASP A 275 -6.52 -44.13 6.72
CA ASP A 275 -6.76 -42.84 7.30
C ASP A 275 -5.96 -41.81 6.49
N SER A 276 -6.56 -40.65 6.20
CA SER A 276 -5.98 -39.69 5.30
C SER A 276 -4.87 -38.88 5.95
N ASP A 277 -4.95 -38.67 7.28
CA ASP A 277 -4.07 -37.75 8.01
C ASP A 277 -3.32 -38.39 9.19
N SER A 278 -3.67 -39.64 9.58
CA SER A 278 -3.18 -40.29 10.79
C SER A 278 -2.66 -41.69 10.55
N ALA A 279 -1.74 -42.12 11.42
CA ALA A 279 -1.34 -43.49 11.54
C ALA A 279 -2.33 -44.29 12.41
N LEU A 280 -2.76 -45.48 11.94
CA LEU A 280 -3.76 -46.29 12.61
C LEU A 280 -3.17 -47.27 13.64
N ASN A 281 -3.90 -47.42 14.74
CA ASN A 281 -3.73 -48.50 15.70
C ASN A 281 -4.80 -49.55 15.46
N PHE A 282 -4.41 -50.85 15.47
CA PHE A 282 -5.31 -51.93 15.20
C PHE A 282 -5.57 -52.82 16.41
N SER A 283 -6.80 -53.29 16.52
CA SER A 283 -7.21 -54.28 17.51
C SER A 283 -8.14 -55.30 16.91
N VAL A 284 -8.28 -56.44 17.60
CA VAL A 284 -9.20 -57.52 17.23
C VAL A 284 -9.98 -57.94 18.46
N SER A 285 -11.24 -58.31 18.24
CA SER A 285 -12.08 -58.93 19.24
C SER A 285 -12.89 -60.09 18.66
N GLY A 286 -13.43 -60.96 19.53
CA GLY A 286 -14.18 -62.14 19.14
C GLY A 286 -13.31 -63.35 18.77
N ASN A 287 -12.00 -63.25 18.94
CA ASN A 287 -11.01 -64.27 18.54
C ASN A 287 -10.71 -65.24 19.68
N SER A 288 -11.68 -66.08 20.05
CA SER A 288 -11.52 -67.10 21.11
C SER A 288 -10.79 -68.38 20.70
N ASN A 289 -11.03 -68.79 19.50
CA ASN A 289 -10.51 -70.10 18.95
C ASN A 289 -9.60 -69.85 17.74
N VAL A 290 -9.87 -68.85 16.92
CA VAL A 290 -8.93 -68.31 15.93
C VAL A 290 -7.99 -67.34 16.62
N LEU A 291 -6.71 -67.77 16.74
CA LEU A 291 -5.71 -66.92 17.43
C LEU A 291 -5.22 -65.79 16.49
N VAL A 292 -5.19 -64.59 16.99
CA VAL A 292 -4.70 -63.43 16.22
C VAL A 292 -3.69 -62.67 17.04
N SER A 293 -2.55 -62.38 16.46
CA SER A 293 -1.57 -61.41 16.94
C SER A 293 -1.38 -60.30 15.92
N ILE A 294 -1.36 -59.03 16.37
CA ILE A 294 -1.19 -57.91 15.48
C ILE A 294 0.15 -57.23 15.82
N GLU A 295 1.00 -57.10 14.81
CA GLU A 295 2.27 -56.40 14.93
C GLU A 295 2.50 -55.52 13.67
N ASN A 296 2.75 -54.20 13.87
CA ASN A 296 2.98 -53.25 12.79
C ASN A 296 1.86 -53.25 11.70
N GLY A 297 0.61 -53.41 12.10
CA GLY A 297 -0.53 -53.47 11.19
C GLY A 297 -0.71 -54.78 10.46
N ILE A 298 0.12 -55.80 10.74
CA ILE A 298 -0.02 -57.15 10.18
C ILE A 298 -0.67 -58.07 11.23
N ALA A 299 -1.84 -58.60 10.90
CA ALA A 299 -2.52 -59.61 11.71
C ALA A 299 -2.07 -60.99 11.30
N THR A 300 -1.42 -61.74 12.20
CA THR A 300 -1.06 -63.14 12.02
C THR A 300 -2.21 -63.96 12.58
N ILE A 301 -2.80 -64.82 11.70
CA ILE A 301 -3.92 -65.70 12.00
C ILE A 301 -3.38 -67.10 12.21
N SER A 302 -3.72 -67.70 13.30
CA SER A 302 -3.23 -69.10 13.65
C SER A 302 -4.39 -69.95 14.19
N PRO A 303 -4.38 -71.25 13.93
CA PRO A 303 -5.39 -72.17 14.45
C PRO A 303 -5.20 -72.48 15.92
N THR A 304 -6.30 -72.78 16.62
CA THR A 304 -6.24 -73.62 17.82
C THR A 304 -6.26 -75.08 17.39
N ALA A 305 -5.36 -75.85 17.94
CA ALA A 305 -5.24 -77.27 17.57
C ALA A 305 -6.59 -77.99 17.71
N ASP A 306 -6.93 -78.86 16.73
CA ASP A 306 -8.12 -79.77 16.67
C ASP A 306 -9.46 -78.96 16.76
N TRP A 307 -9.46 -77.62 16.54
CA TRP A 307 -10.69 -76.82 16.57
C TRP A 307 -11.31 -76.67 15.19
N ASN A 308 -12.57 -77.00 15.07
CA ASN A 308 -13.40 -76.68 13.91
C ASN A 308 -14.72 -76.05 14.34
N GLY A 309 -15.29 -75.20 13.46
CA GLY A 309 -16.48 -74.44 13.75
C GLY A 309 -16.50 -73.09 13.01
N SER A 310 -17.33 -72.20 13.48
CA SER A 310 -17.37 -70.80 12.94
C SER A 310 -17.20 -69.81 14.06
N GLU A 311 -16.39 -68.78 13.79
CA GLU A 311 -16.14 -67.63 14.70
C GLU A 311 -16.17 -66.35 13.92
N THR A 312 -16.73 -65.29 14.50
CA THR A 312 -16.76 -63.95 13.90
C THR A 312 -15.78 -63.04 14.63
N LEU A 313 -14.77 -62.61 13.92
CA LEU A 313 -13.79 -61.65 14.44
C LEU A 313 -14.14 -60.24 14.00
N THR A 314 -13.91 -59.29 14.89
CA THR A 314 -14.04 -57.85 14.57
C THR A 314 -12.68 -57.22 14.62
N PHE A 315 -12.19 -56.75 13.46
CA PHE A 315 -10.99 -55.92 13.34
C PHE A 315 -11.38 -54.44 13.44
N THR A 316 -10.68 -53.72 14.27
CA THR A 316 -10.94 -52.27 14.51
C THR A 316 -9.67 -51.50 14.25
N ALA A 317 -9.77 -50.48 13.41
CA ALA A 317 -8.76 -49.44 13.22
C ALA A 317 -9.15 -48.20 14.01
N THR A 318 -8.22 -47.60 14.75
CA THR A 318 -8.43 -46.42 15.57
C THR A 318 -7.30 -45.44 15.32
N ASP A 319 -7.62 -44.15 15.07
CA ASP A 319 -6.69 -43.08 14.93
C ASP A 319 -6.19 -42.55 16.32
N PRO A 320 -5.20 -41.66 16.34
CA PRO A 320 -4.71 -41.05 17.58
C PRO A 320 -5.73 -40.17 18.32
N SER A 321 -6.75 -39.65 17.62
CA SER A 321 -7.83 -38.84 18.23
C SER A 321 -8.88 -39.69 18.93
N GLY A 322 -8.93 -41.01 18.63
CA GLY A 322 -9.86 -41.97 19.19
C GLY A 322 -11.04 -42.28 18.29
N GLU A 323 -11.08 -41.75 17.06
CA GLU A 323 -12.09 -42.16 16.09
C GLU A 323 -11.76 -43.54 15.54
N SER A 324 -12.76 -44.34 15.20
CA SER A 324 -12.53 -45.73 14.83
C SER A 324 -13.54 -46.26 13.86
N ILE A 325 -13.11 -47.26 13.06
CA ILE A 325 -13.95 -48.03 12.20
C ILE A 325 -13.68 -49.53 12.41
N SER A 326 -14.72 -50.35 12.29
CA SER A 326 -14.60 -51.79 12.49
C SER A 326 -15.16 -52.56 11.29
N GLN A 327 -14.55 -53.71 11.04
CA GLN A 327 -15.05 -54.68 10.08
C GLN A 327 -15.14 -56.06 10.73
N THR A 328 -16.27 -56.73 10.52
CA THR A 328 -16.47 -58.13 10.94
C THR A 328 -16.08 -59.07 9.81
N VAL A 329 -15.40 -60.18 10.18
CA VAL A 329 -14.96 -61.22 9.26
C VAL A 329 -15.35 -62.60 9.85
N ASN A 330 -16.04 -63.40 9.05
CA ASN A 330 -16.42 -64.75 9.48
C ASN A 330 -15.30 -65.75 9.13
N PHE A 331 -14.88 -66.53 10.12
CA PHE A 331 -13.93 -67.60 9.96
C PHE A 331 -14.71 -68.93 10.08
N THR A 332 -14.74 -69.70 9.03
CA THR A 332 -15.33 -71.03 9.01
C THR A 332 -14.21 -72.06 8.83
N VAL A 333 -14.03 -72.88 9.85
CA VAL A 333 -12.98 -73.92 9.91
C VAL A 333 -13.64 -75.30 9.81
N ALA A 334 -13.37 -75.96 8.73
CA ALA A 334 -13.91 -77.34 8.45
C ALA A 334 -13.06 -78.37 9.16
N PRO A 335 -13.68 -79.52 9.67
CA PRO A 335 -12.95 -80.59 10.26
C PRO A 335 -12.14 -81.36 9.23
N VAL A 336 -10.97 -81.89 9.61
CA VAL A 336 -10.12 -82.81 8.86
C VAL A 336 -10.06 -84.17 9.63
N ALA A 337 -10.02 -85.30 8.95
CA ALA A 337 -9.88 -86.59 9.62
C ALA A 337 -8.44 -86.82 10.04
N ASP A 338 -8.21 -87.04 11.34
CA ASP A 338 -6.94 -87.35 11.98
C ASP A 338 -6.52 -88.80 11.73
#